data_9adb44e27e2268f627c5a08ad4801936
#
_entry.id   9adb44e27e2268f627c5a08ad4801936
#
_cell.length_a   1.000
_cell.length_b   1.000
_cell.length_c   1.000
_cell.angle_alpha   90.00
_cell.angle_beta   90.00
_cell.angle_gamma   90.00
#
_symmetry.space_group_name_H-M   'P 1'
#
loop_
_entity.id
_entity.type
_entity.pdbx_description
1 polymer ?
#
loop_
_entity_poly.entity_id
_entity_poly.type
_entity_poly.pdbx_seq_one_letter_code
_entity_poly.pdbx_strand_id
1 'polypeptide(L)'
;PELAVSLYAYRIDAFAGDKSILSGYESDKTKILDEGFKTQEYGIASSKSNQELIDYTNDLIAKWQKDGSLQKLYDKYHLKPAKAEDK
;
A
#
# COMPACT_ATOMS: atom_id res chain seq x y z
N PRO A 1 -7.96 12.78 5.16
CA PRO A 1 -7.72 14.24 5.09
C PRO A 1 -8.04 14.97 6.39
N GLU A 2 -9.17 14.66 7.00
CA GLU A 2 -9.58 15.37 8.24
C GLU A 2 -8.63 15.10 9.40
N LEU A 3 -8.14 13.88 9.52
CA LEU A 3 -7.20 13.51 10.59
C LEU A 3 -5.85 14.19 10.38
N ALA A 4 -5.39 14.29 9.13
CA ALA A 4 -4.15 14.98 8.83
C ALA A 4 -4.26 16.47 9.17
N VAL A 5 -5.38 17.10 8.83
CA VAL A 5 -5.62 18.51 9.18
C VAL A 5 -5.61 18.70 10.70
N SER A 6 -6.24 17.77 11.44
CA SER A 6 -6.26 17.82 12.90
C SER A 6 -4.85 17.67 13.49
N LEU A 7 -4.02 16.84 12.90
CA LEU A 7 -2.63 16.67 13.33
C LEU A 7 -1.84 17.96 13.10
N TYR A 8 -1.95 18.54 11.93
CA TYR A 8 -1.25 19.79 11.60
C TYR A 8 -1.70 20.94 12.47
N ALA A 9 -2.95 20.92 12.92
CA ALA A 9 -3.51 21.96 13.80
C ALA A 9 -3.25 21.71 15.28
N TYR A 10 -2.48 20.66 15.61
CA TYR A 10 -2.14 20.27 17.00
C TYR A 10 -3.37 19.89 17.85
N ARG A 11 -4.44 19.43 17.20
CA ARG A 11 -5.62 18.96 17.90
C ARG A 11 -5.48 17.51 18.35
N ILE A 12 -4.66 16.74 17.64
CA ILE A 12 -4.33 15.37 17.97
C ILE A 12 -2.82 15.20 17.87
N ASP A 13 -2.30 14.18 18.52
CA ASP A 13 -0.85 13.93 18.54
C ASP A 13 -0.42 12.90 17.49
N ALA A 14 -1.33 12.01 17.10
CA ALA A 14 -1.07 10.98 16.10
C ALA A 14 -2.39 10.43 15.57
N PHE A 15 -2.35 9.79 14.41
CA PHE A 15 -3.50 9.04 13.91
C PHE A 15 -3.03 7.81 13.16
N ALA A 16 -3.93 6.85 12.98
CA ALA A 16 -3.64 5.57 12.33
C ALA A 16 -4.36 5.46 10.99
N GLY A 17 -3.75 4.79 10.05
CA GLY A 17 -4.32 4.53 8.73
C GLY A 17 -3.39 3.65 7.93
N ASP A 18 -3.75 3.37 6.69
CA ASP A 18 -2.90 2.58 5.81
C ASP A 18 -1.63 3.35 5.48
N LYS A 19 -0.49 2.68 5.57
CA LYS A 19 0.81 3.30 5.31
C LYS A 19 0.88 3.95 3.93
N SER A 20 0.29 3.32 2.92
CA SER A 20 0.28 3.86 1.56
C SER A 20 -0.45 5.21 1.47
N ILE A 21 -1.48 5.39 2.29
CA ILE A 21 -2.22 6.64 2.36
C ILE A 21 -1.47 7.66 3.21
N LEU A 22 -0.94 7.21 4.35
CA LEU A 22 -0.22 8.09 5.28
C LEU A 22 1.01 8.71 4.64
N SER A 23 1.69 8.01 3.74
CA SER A 23 2.91 8.51 3.10
C SER A 23 2.65 9.80 2.31
N GLY A 24 1.42 10.03 1.85
CA GLY A 24 1.05 11.25 1.17
C GLY A 24 0.92 12.48 2.08
N TYR A 25 0.90 12.26 3.40
CA TYR A 25 0.77 13.33 4.39
C TYR A 25 2.03 13.54 5.21
N GLU A 26 3.08 12.81 4.90
CA GLU A 26 4.36 12.97 5.60
C GLU A 26 5.00 14.32 5.25
N SER A 27 5.59 14.99 6.23
CA SER A 27 6.20 16.30 6.03
C SER A 27 7.44 16.43 6.93
N ASP A 28 8.06 17.59 6.89
CA ASP A 28 9.19 17.89 7.77
C ASP A 28 8.81 17.97 9.25
N LYS A 29 7.51 18.08 9.53
CA LYS A 29 6.99 18.16 10.91
C LYS A 29 6.27 16.90 11.36
N THR A 30 6.12 15.92 10.48
CA THR A 30 5.40 14.68 10.77
C THR A 30 6.19 13.51 10.21
N LYS A 31 6.02 12.35 10.80
CA LYS A 31 6.64 11.13 10.27
C LYS A 31 5.75 9.92 10.51
N ILE A 32 5.96 8.90 9.71
CA ILE A 32 5.33 7.61 9.90
C ILE A 32 6.20 6.81 10.85
N LEU A 33 5.58 6.23 11.89
CA LEU A 33 6.30 5.42 12.86
C LEU A 33 6.75 4.10 12.22
N ASP A 34 7.89 3.58 12.69
CA ASP A 34 8.50 2.39 12.09
C ASP A 34 7.68 1.13 12.30
N GLU A 35 7.02 1.01 13.45
CA GLU A 35 6.22 -0.17 13.76
C GLU A 35 4.78 0.01 13.31
N GLY A 36 4.28 -0.99 12.58
CA GLY A 36 2.90 -1.04 12.16
C GLY A 36 2.14 -2.14 12.90
N PHE A 37 0.83 -2.15 12.73
CA PHE A 37 -0.03 -3.18 13.28
C PHE A 37 -1.13 -3.52 12.29
N LYS A 38 -1.70 -4.72 12.40
CA LYS A 38 -2.76 -5.21 11.53
C LYS A 38 -2.42 -5.06 10.05
N THR A 39 -1.34 -5.70 9.65
CA THR A 39 -0.90 -5.71 8.25
C THR A 39 -2.05 -6.11 7.33
N GLN A 40 -2.25 -5.34 6.26
CA GLN A 40 -3.28 -5.61 5.27
C GLN A 40 -2.66 -5.91 3.93
N GLU A 41 -3.26 -6.87 3.22
CA GLU A 41 -2.85 -7.20 1.87
C GLU A 41 -3.94 -6.78 0.91
N TYR A 42 -3.53 -6.24 -0.23
CA TYR A 42 -4.46 -5.83 -1.27
C TYR A 42 -4.40 -6.79 -2.44
N GLY A 43 -5.52 -6.99 -3.05
CA GLY A 43 -5.63 -7.78 -4.27
C GLY A 43 -6.44 -7.04 -5.31
N ILE A 44 -6.30 -7.45 -6.54
CA ILE A 44 -7.07 -6.91 -7.65
C ILE A 44 -8.24 -7.85 -7.88
N ALA A 45 -9.44 -7.29 -7.99
CA ALA A 45 -10.64 -8.08 -8.19
C ALA A 45 -11.30 -7.72 -9.51
N SER A 46 -11.96 -8.70 -10.10
CA SER A 46 -12.71 -8.52 -11.35
C SER A 46 -13.98 -9.34 -11.28
N SER A 47 -14.92 -9.08 -12.19
CA SER A 47 -16.11 -9.89 -12.33
C SER A 47 -15.72 -11.34 -12.69
N LYS A 48 -16.41 -12.30 -12.10
CA LYS A 48 -16.18 -13.73 -12.39
C LYS A 48 -16.37 -14.06 -13.86
N SER A 49 -17.18 -13.29 -14.57
CA SER A 49 -17.46 -13.51 -15.99
C SER A 49 -16.31 -13.03 -16.89
N ASN A 50 -15.32 -12.34 -16.35
CA ASN A 50 -14.22 -11.79 -17.13
C ASN A 50 -12.92 -12.53 -16.85
N GLN A 51 -12.89 -13.82 -17.16
CA GLN A 51 -11.74 -14.67 -16.89
C GLN A 51 -10.50 -14.24 -17.68
N GLU A 52 -10.69 -13.74 -18.88
CA GLU A 52 -9.56 -13.26 -19.69
C GLU A 52 -8.81 -12.13 -18.99
N LEU A 53 -9.53 -11.19 -18.40
CA LEU A 53 -8.92 -10.09 -17.67
C LEU A 53 -8.18 -10.58 -16.43
N ILE A 54 -8.77 -11.54 -15.73
CA ILE A 54 -8.14 -12.14 -14.54
C ILE A 54 -6.83 -12.81 -14.93
N ASP A 55 -6.86 -13.62 -15.99
CA ASP A 55 -5.66 -14.34 -16.45
C ASP A 55 -4.58 -13.37 -16.93
N TYR A 56 -4.97 -12.35 -17.68
CA TYR A 56 -4.05 -11.33 -18.17
C TYR A 56 -3.40 -10.58 -17.00
N THR A 57 -4.19 -10.20 -16.00
CA THR A 57 -3.69 -9.49 -14.81
C THR A 57 -2.72 -10.36 -14.03
N ASN A 58 -3.05 -11.64 -13.81
CA ASN A 58 -2.17 -12.57 -13.10
C ASN A 58 -0.84 -12.75 -13.82
N ASP A 59 -0.88 -12.89 -15.15
CA ASP A 59 0.33 -13.04 -15.96
C ASP A 59 1.19 -11.78 -15.89
N LEU A 60 0.57 -10.62 -15.93
CA LEU A 60 1.26 -9.35 -15.87
C LEU A 60 1.94 -9.13 -14.52
N ILE A 61 1.25 -9.46 -13.43
CA ILE A 61 1.82 -9.39 -12.08
C ILE A 61 3.00 -10.34 -11.96
N ALA A 62 2.88 -11.57 -12.45
CA ALA A 62 3.96 -12.54 -12.43
C ALA A 62 5.17 -12.04 -13.21
N LYS A 63 4.95 -11.43 -14.36
CA LYS A 63 6.02 -10.83 -15.18
C LYS A 63 6.72 -9.71 -14.43
N TRP A 64 5.96 -8.82 -13.81
CA TRP A 64 6.52 -7.68 -13.07
C TRP A 64 7.25 -8.10 -11.80
N GLN A 65 6.82 -9.18 -11.16
CA GLN A 65 7.56 -9.76 -10.03
C GLN A 65 8.91 -10.29 -10.49
N LYS A 66 8.92 -10.93 -11.65
CA LYS A 66 10.12 -11.58 -12.18
C LYS A 66 11.15 -10.58 -12.70
N ASP A 67 10.70 -9.51 -13.38
CA ASP A 67 11.60 -8.53 -13.98
C ASP A 67 11.97 -7.37 -13.05
N GLY A 68 11.43 -7.34 -11.85
CA GLY A 68 11.73 -6.30 -10.86
C GLY A 68 10.89 -5.05 -10.96
N SER A 69 10.00 -4.95 -11.93
CA SER A 69 9.14 -3.76 -12.10
C SER A 69 8.26 -3.52 -10.89
N LEU A 70 7.68 -4.59 -10.36
CA LEU A 70 6.78 -4.49 -9.20
C LEU A 70 7.56 -4.08 -7.94
N GLN A 71 8.76 -4.63 -7.77
CA GLN A 71 9.60 -4.25 -6.63
C GLN A 71 9.96 -2.77 -6.67
N LYS A 72 10.19 -2.20 -7.85
CA LYS A 72 10.44 -0.77 -7.99
C LYS A 72 9.27 0.07 -7.53
N LEU A 73 8.05 -0.39 -7.78
CA LEU A 73 6.85 0.30 -7.32
C LEU A 73 6.72 0.20 -5.80
N TYR A 74 7.00 -0.96 -5.22
CA TYR A 74 7.00 -1.10 -3.77
C TYR A 74 8.00 -0.14 -3.13
N ASP A 75 9.20 -0.07 -3.67
CA ASP A 75 10.24 0.81 -3.15
C ASP A 75 9.82 2.29 -3.27
N LYS A 76 9.22 2.65 -4.39
CA LYS A 76 8.77 4.03 -4.64
C LYS A 76 7.72 4.47 -3.63
N TYR A 77 6.81 3.57 -3.26
CA TYR A 77 5.70 3.90 -2.36
C TYR A 77 5.91 3.38 -0.94
N HIS A 78 7.13 2.90 -0.63
CA HIS A 78 7.49 2.40 0.71
C HIS A 78 6.59 1.27 1.17
N LEU A 79 6.25 0.37 0.26
CA LEU A 79 5.41 -0.79 0.52
C LEU A 79 6.25 -2.06 0.54
N LYS A 80 5.68 -3.12 1.12
CA LYS A 80 6.32 -4.44 1.16
C LYS A 80 5.47 -5.44 0.39
N PRO A 81 6.09 -6.37 -0.36
CA PRO A 81 5.32 -7.42 -1.02
C PRO A 81 4.68 -8.36 0.00
N ALA A 82 3.56 -8.97 -0.37
CA ALA A 82 2.92 -10.00 0.46
C ALA A 82 3.83 -11.23 0.53
N LYS A 83 3.91 -11.84 1.71
CA LYS A 83 4.71 -13.06 1.89
C LYS A 83 3.91 -14.27 1.41
N ALA A 84 4.61 -15.25 0.85
CA ALA A 84 3.97 -16.44 0.32
C ALA A 84 3.14 -17.19 1.38
N GLU A 85 3.63 -17.22 2.61
CA GLU A 85 2.96 -17.90 3.72
C GLU A 85 1.73 -17.15 4.24
N ASP A 86 1.53 -15.93 3.81
CA ASP A 86 0.38 -15.11 4.21
C ASP A 86 -0.85 -15.35 3.34
N LYS A 87 -0.73 -16.19 2.35
CA LYS A 87 -1.82 -16.50 1.42
C LYS A 87 -2.80 -17.52 1.99
#